data_b9c26c34004430599e152f703a385a44
#
_entry.id   b9c26c34004430599e152f703a385a44
#
_cell.length_a   1.000
_cell.length_b   1.000
_cell.length_c   1.000
_cell.angle_alpha   90.00
_cell.angle_beta   90.00
_cell.angle_gamma   90.00
#
_symmetry.space_group_name_H-M   'P 1'
#
loop_
_entity.id
_entity.type
_entity.pdbx_description
1 polymer ?
#
loop_
_entity_poly.entity_id
_entity_poly.type
_entity_poly.pdbx_seq_one_letter_code
_entity_poly.pdbx_strand_id
1 'polypeptide(L)'
;MHAMSAIALLNGNVGHFRRRPEKFQRILTYMEKVLFAAAFFVAYTIQAVTGFAGNIFAMPVGTHVMGLSSSVAVLNAMGFFACGMLAVLNFKYINWRELVKMTCGMLPFLALGIWLDTVLPLPVLLRIYGAIIVFIGIRNLMSKEQRFLPKWLLAIIVAAAGLIQGMFVSGGAFLVIYAVQKMKDKQQFRATLSALWAILNFLYALLAFTQGHFTGDVVLTVGICIPIAIVANILGQVIQKRISQEKFLKLTYVLLLLVGLVLLITS
;
A
#
# COMPACT_ATOMS: atom_id res chain seq x y z
N MET A 1 7.76 5.90 34.09
CA MET A 1 8.61 7.09 34.27
C MET A 1 10.10 6.79 34.43
N HIS A 2 10.57 5.54 34.41
CA HIS A 2 11.99 5.15 34.58
C HIS A 2 12.74 4.76 33.30
N ALA A 3 12.08 4.66 32.14
CA ALA A 3 12.76 4.32 30.88
C ALA A 3 13.33 5.52 30.12
N MET A 4 12.85 6.73 30.40
CA MET A 4 13.36 7.94 29.73
C MET A 4 14.68 8.47 30.33
N SER A 5 15.04 8.08 31.54
CA SER A 5 16.31 8.52 32.19
C SER A 5 17.53 7.74 31.70
N ALA A 6 17.36 6.51 31.20
CA ALA A 6 18.47 5.69 30.72
C ALA A 6 18.97 6.11 29.33
N ILE A 7 18.09 6.66 28.49
CA ILE A 7 18.46 7.15 27.14
C ILE A 7 19.19 8.51 27.21
N ALA A 8 18.91 9.31 28.22
CA ALA A 8 19.60 10.60 28.42
C ALA A 8 21.07 10.47 28.87
N LEU A 9 21.42 9.35 29.49
CA LEU A 9 22.80 9.12 29.96
C LEU A 9 23.72 8.50 28.90
N LEU A 10 23.20 7.92 27.83
CA LEU A 10 23.98 7.41 26.69
C LEU A 10 24.32 8.50 25.65
N ASN A 11 23.67 9.66 25.70
CA ASN A 11 23.93 10.78 24.79
C ASN A 11 25.01 11.77 25.28
N GLY A 12 25.68 11.47 26.40
CA GLY A 12 26.67 12.37 27.03
C GLY A 12 28.05 12.37 26.37
N ASN A 13 28.32 11.61 25.32
CA ASN A 13 29.67 11.55 24.75
C ASN A 13 29.70 11.43 23.22
N VAL A 14 29.04 12.35 22.50
CA VAL A 14 29.28 12.55 21.07
C VAL A 14 29.81 13.96 20.85
N GLY A 15 31.03 14.16 21.34
CA GLY A 15 31.87 15.27 20.96
C GLY A 15 32.33 15.12 19.52
N HIS A 16 32.14 16.17 18.70
CA HIS A 16 32.67 16.35 17.35
C HIS A 16 32.12 15.46 16.23
N PHE A 17 30.79 15.34 16.08
CA PHE A 17 30.26 15.15 14.74
C PHE A 17 30.37 16.49 14.00
N ARG A 18 31.39 16.63 13.12
CA ARG A 18 31.57 17.78 12.21
C ARG A 18 30.20 18.10 11.59
N ARG A 19 29.59 19.23 11.98
CA ARG A 19 28.37 19.73 11.32
C ARG A 19 28.67 19.81 9.83
N ARG A 20 28.06 18.91 9.05
CA ARG A 20 28.22 18.95 7.59
C ARG A 20 27.76 20.33 7.12
N PRO A 21 28.45 20.95 6.15
CA PRO A 21 28.08 22.28 5.69
C PRO A 21 26.61 22.33 5.28
N GLU A 22 25.89 23.36 5.66
CA GLU A 22 24.43 23.52 5.40
C GLU A 22 24.06 23.25 3.94
N LYS A 23 24.94 23.62 3.02
CA LYS A 23 24.78 23.35 1.58
C LYS A 23 24.73 21.85 1.27
N PHE A 24 25.51 21.03 1.97
CA PHE A 24 25.52 19.58 1.81
C PHE A 24 24.25 18.94 2.40
N GLN A 25 23.76 19.43 3.54
CA GLN A 25 22.49 18.97 4.11
C GLN A 25 21.31 19.30 3.19
N ARG A 26 21.27 20.50 2.62
CA ARG A 26 20.24 20.89 1.63
C ARG A 26 20.26 19.98 0.39
N ILE A 27 21.46 19.62 -0.11
CA ILE A 27 21.59 18.72 -1.26
C ILE A 27 21.06 17.32 -0.90
N LEU A 28 21.39 16.77 0.28
CA LEU A 28 20.88 15.47 0.72
C LEU A 28 19.37 15.47 0.82
N THR A 29 18.79 16.48 1.47
CA THR A 29 17.33 16.64 1.59
C THR A 29 16.65 16.76 0.23
N TYR A 30 17.28 17.45 -0.72
CA TYR A 30 16.76 17.54 -2.09
C TYR A 30 16.82 16.18 -2.81
N MET A 31 17.93 15.45 -2.69
CA MET A 31 18.10 14.11 -3.26
C MET A 31 17.06 13.12 -2.69
N GLU A 32 16.80 13.16 -1.38
CA GLU A 32 15.79 12.32 -0.72
C GLU A 32 14.38 12.60 -1.28
N LYS A 33 14.04 13.87 -1.46
CA LYS A 33 12.75 14.25 -2.07
C LYS A 33 12.62 13.79 -3.52
N VAL A 34 13.69 13.90 -4.30
CA VAL A 34 13.72 13.42 -5.69
C VAL A 34 13.60 11.88 -5.72
N LEU A 35 14.30 11.18 -4.83
CA LEU A 35 14.20 9.73 -4.69
C LEU A 35 12.78 9.30 -4.34
N PHE A 36 12.14 10.00 -3.39
CA PHE A 36 10.74 9.74 -3.03
C PHE A 36 9.80 9.96 -4.23
N ALA A 37 9.96 11.07 -4.96
CA ALA A 37 9.13 11.36 -6.13
C ALA A 37 9.29 10.29 -7.23
N ALA A 38 10.51 9.81 -7.47
CA ALA A 38 10.79 8.75 -8.43
C ALA A 38 10.19 7.40 -7.98
N ALA A 39 10.39 7.03 -6.71
CA ALA A 39 9.82 5.82 -6.13
C ALA A 39 8.29 5.86 -6.15
N PHE A 40 7.71 7.01 -5.81
CA PHE A 40 6.27 7.27 -5.87
C PHE A 40 5.73 7.10 -7.29
N PHE A 41 6.39 7.70 -8.29
CA PHE A 41 6.01 7.57 -9.70
C PHE A 41 5.99 6.11 -10.16
N VAL A 42 7.05 5.34 -9.86
CA VAL A 42 7.13 3.91 -10.21
C VAL A 42 6.04 3.12 -9.49
N ALA A 43 5.89 3.31 -8.18
CA ALA A 43 4.90 2.61 -7.36
C ALA A 43 3.46 2.87 -7.85
N TYR A 44 3.13 4.12 -8.15
CA TYR A 44 1.79 4.48 -8.64
C TYR A 44 1.56 4.10 -10.11
N THR A 45 2.61 3.99 -10.92
CA THR A 45 2.52 3.37 -12.25
C THR A 45 2.17 1.88 -12.13
N ILE A 46 2.84 1.15 -11.22
CA ILE A 46 2.53 -0.26 -10.92
C ILE A 46 1.08 -0.39 -10.44
N GLN A 47 0.65 0.47 -9.52
CA GLN A 47 -0.73 0.51 -9.04
C GLN A 47 -1.74 0.78 -10.17
N ALA A 48 -1.44 1.70 -11.05
CA ALA A 48 -2.30 2.01 -12.20
C ALA A 48 -2.39 0.86 -13.21
N VAL A 49 -1.36 0.05 -13.35
CA VAL A 49 -1.37 -1.17 -14.18
C VAL A 49 -2.19 -2.28 -13.51
N THR A 50 -1.98 -2.52 -12.21
CA THR A 50 -2.45 -3.72 -11.51
C THR A 50 -3.70 -3.49 -10.66
N GLY A 51 -3.95 -2.25 -10.24
CA GLY A 51 -5.05 -1.89 -9.33
C GLY A 51 -4.69 -2.03 -7.84
N PHE A 52 -3.44 -2.38 -7.48
CA PHE A 52 -3.00 -2.54 -6.09
C PHE A 52 -1.49 -2.30 -5.95
N ALA A 53 -0.96 -2.41 -4.74
CA ALA A 53 0.47 -2.40 -4.40
C ALA A 53 1.20 -1.04 -4.42
N GLY A 54 0.62 0.06 -4.90
CA GLY A 54 1.29 1.36 -4.94
C GLY A 54 1.80 1.82 -3.57
N ASN A 55 0.93 1.86 -2.59
CA ASN A 55 1.30 2.28 -1.23
C ASN A 55 2.37 1.37 -0.61
N ILE A 56 2.32 0.06 -0.87
CA ILE A 56 3.29 -0.90 -0.31
C ILE A 56 4.70 -0.61 -0.80
N PHE A 57 4.85 -0.29 -2.09
CA PHE A 57 6.16 0.04 -2.67
C PHE A 57 6.63 1.47 -2.35
N ALA A 58 5.71 2.43 -2.18
CA ALA A 58 6.06 3.80 -1.85
C ALA A 58 6.36 4.01 -0.36
N MET A 59 5.76 3.19 0.53
CA MET A 59 5.83 3.34 1.99
C MET A 59 7.26 3.31 2.54
N PRO A 60 8.16 2.34 2.19
CA PRO A 60 9.50 2.30 2.75
C PRO A 60 10.30 3.57 2.47
N VAL A 61 10.23 4.08 1.23
CA VAL A 61 10.93 5.32 0.86
C VAL A 61 10.28 6.53 1.53
N GLY A 62 8.95 6.59 1.55
CA GLY A 62 8.21 7.65 2.24
C GLY A 62 8.56 7.71 3.72
N THR A 63 8.54 6.58 4.41
CA THR A 63 8.86 6.50 5.85
C THR A 63 10.29 6.95 6.13
N HIS A 64 11.24 6.62 5.26
CA HIS A 64 12.63 7.07 5.38
C HIS A 64 12.77 8.59 5.23
N VAL A 65 12.02 9.18 4.29
CA VAL A 65 12.15 10.62 3.93
C VAL A 65 11.37 11.53 4.88
N MET A 66 10.16 11.15 5.29
CA MET A 66 9.25 12.05 6.03
C MET A 66 8.70 11.46 7.34
N GLY A 67 9.16 10.26 7.74
CA GLY A 67 8.63 9.54 8.90
C GLY A 67 7.31 8.82 8.63
N LEU A 68 6.94 7.90 9.53
CA LEU A 68 5.80 6.99 9.35
C LEU A 68 4.46 7.73 9.24
N SER A 69 4.15 8.60 10.22
CA SER A 69 2.85 9.29 10.28
C SER A 69 2.58 10.17 9.05
N SER A 70 3.59 10.96 8.63
CA SER A 70 3.49 11.80 7.43
C SER A 70 3.36 10.96 6.17
N SER A 71 4.09 9.84 6.07
CA SER A 71 4.00 8.93 4.93
C SER A 71 2.64 8.28 4.82
N VAL A 72 2.07 7.81 5.93
CA VAL A 72 0.71 7.24 5.97
C VAL A 72 -0.30 8.29 5.50
N ALA A 73 -0.23 9.53 5.99
CA ALA A 73 -1.14 10.60 5.59
C ALA A 73 -1.03 10.93 4.08
N VAL A 74 0.21 11.14 3.58
CA VAL A 74 0.47 11.44 2.15
C VAL A 74 0.00 10.30 1.26
N LEU A 75 0.40 9.05 1.56
CA LEU A 75 0.11 7.91 0.70
C LEU A 75 -1.37 7.53 0.71
N ASN A 76 -2.10 7.71 1.81
CA ASN A 76 -3.54 7.50 1.81
C ASN A 76 -4.28 8.61 1.06
N ALA A 77 -3.89 9.88 1.22
CA ALA A 77 -4.46 10.96 0.41
C ALA A 77 -4.23 10.75 -1.09
N MET A 78 -3.00 10.37 -1.46
CA MET A 78 -2.64 10.08 -2.84
C MET A 78 -3.28 8.80 -3.37
N GLY A 79 -3.41 7.77 -2.52
CA GLY A 79 -4.14 6.54 -2.83
C GLY A 79 -5.61 6.81 -3.11
N PHE A 80 -6.26 7.66 -2.31
CA PHE A 80 -7.63 8.11 -2.60
C PHE A 80 -7.72 8.82 -3.96
N PHE A 81 -6.85 9.80 -4.21
CA PHE A 81 -6.85 10.54 -5.47
C PHE A 81 -6.57 9.64 -6.68
N ALA A 82 -5.48 8.86 -6.66
CA ALA A 82 -5.05 8.06 -7.79
C ALA A 82 -6.00 6.89 -8.07
N CYS A 83 -6.45 6.18 -7.04
CA CYS A 83 -7.41 5.09 -7.18
C CYS A 83 -8.80 5.62 -7.53
N GLY A 84 -9.22 6.76 -6.98
CA GLY A 84 -10.46 7.44 -7.33
C GLY A 84 -10.49 7.82 -8.80
N MET A 85 -9.41 8.44 -9.31
CA MET A 85 -9.26 8.76 -10.72
C MET A 85 -9.37 7.50 -11.61
N LEU A 86 -8.69 6.40 -11.24
CA LEU A 86 -8.78 5.13 -11.97
C LEU A 86 -10.18 4.53 -11.94
N ALA A 87 -10.85 4.58 -10.80
CA ALA A 87 -12.23 4.10 -10.64
C ALA A 87 -13.20 4.88 -11.51
N VAL A 88 -13.11 6.22 -11.51
CA VAL A 88 -13.95 7.08 -12.34
C VAL A 88 -13.72 6.84 -13.83
N LEU A 89 -12.45 6.81 -14.27
CA LEU A 89 -12.11 6.58 -15.67
C LEU A 89 -12.50 5.18 -16.18
N ASN A 90 -12.63 4.21 -15.28
CA ASN A 90 -12.98 2.82 -15.60
C ASN A 90 -14.31 2.39 -14.96
N PHE A 91 -15.19 3.35 -14.63
CA PHE A 91 -16.44 3.13 -13.90
C PHE A 91 -17.30 2.00 -14.47
N LYS A 92 -17.41 1.90 -15.79
CA LYS A 92 -18.20 0.86 -16.48
C LYS A 92 -17.69 -0.56 -16.27
N TYR A 93 -16.45 -0.73 -15.84
CA TYR A 93 -15.84 -2.03 -15.56
C TYR A 93 -15.91 -2.43 -14.10
N ILE A 94 -16.42 -1.57 -13.19
CA ILE A 94 -16.55 -1.87 -11.77
C ILE A 94 -17.60 -2.97 -11.58
N ASN A 95 -17.18 -4.06 -10.92
CA ASN A 95 -18.11 -5.07 -10.45
C ASN A 95 -18.67 -4.65 -9.09
N TRP A 96 -19.77 -3.92 -9.11
CA TRP A 96 -20.42 -3.37 -7.91
C TRP A 96 -20.78 -4.44 -6.89
N ARG A 97 -21.22 -5.62 -7.34
CA ARG A 97 -21.56 -6.73 -6.46
C ARG A 97 -20.36 -7.21 -5.65
N GLU A 98 -19.22 -7.40 -6.32
CA GLU A 98 -17.99 -7.83 -5.65
C GLU A 98 -17.35 -6.69 -4.84
N LEU A 99 -17.45 -5.43 -5.31
CA LEU A 99 -17.01 -4.26 -4.55
C LEU A 99 -17.73 -4.17 -3.19
N VAL A 100 -19.05 -4.25 -3.18
CA VAL A 100 -19.85 -4.20 -1.93
C VAL A 100 -19.49 -5.37 -1.02
N LYS A 101 -19.36 -6.59 -1.54
CA LYS A 101 -18.99 -7.77 -0.73
C LYS A 101 -17.61 -7.60 -0.09
N MET A 102 -16.61 -7.14 -0.85
CA MET A 102 -15.26 -6.91 -0.34
C MET A 102 -15.27 -5.79 0.71
N THR A 103 -15.92 -4.65 0.42
CA THR A 103 -15.98 -3.52 1.33
C THR A 103 -16.69 -3.91 2.63
N CYS A 104 -17.90 -4.45 2.56
CA CYS A 104 -18.67 -4.86 3.74
C CYS A 104 -17.99 -6.00 4.52
N GLY A 105 -17.32 -6.92 3.81
CA GLY A 105 -16.58 -8.01 4.45
C GLY A 105 -15.29 -7.55 5.11
N MET A 106 -14.65 -6.48 4.63
CA MET A 106 -13.42 -5.93 5.21
C MET A 106 -13.67 -4.97 6.37
N LEU A 107 -14.70 -4.12 6.31
CA LEU A 107 -14.89 -3.03 7.27
C LEU A 107 -14.92 -3.45 8.74
N PRO A 108 -15.65 -4.50 9.16
CA PRO A 108 -15.65 -4.94 10.56
C PRO A 108 -14.26 -5.39 11.04
N PHE A 109 -13.56 -6.13 10.19
CA PHE A 109 -12.21 -6.64 10.50
C PHE A 109 -11.14 -5.55 10.40
N LEU A 110 -11.34 -4.53 9.57
CA LEU A 110 -10.51 -3.34 9.52
C LEU A 110 -10.59 -2.57 10.85
N ALA A 111 -11.79 -2.35 11.37
CA ALA A 111 -11.98 -1.71 12.68
C ALA A 111 -11.32 -2.53 13.80
N LEU A 112 -11.49 -3.87 13.77
CA LEU A 112 -10.81 -4.78 14.70
C LEU A 112 -9.29 -4.72 14.53
N GLY A 113 -8.78 -4.64 13.32
CA GLY A 113 -7.35 -4.52 13.02
C GLY A 113 -6.73 -3.24 13.56
N ILE A 114 -7.40 -2.09 13.42
CA ILE A 114 -6.97 -0.82 14.00
C ILE A 114 -6.88 -0.92 15.53
N TRP A 115 -7.84 -1.61 16.17
CA TRP A 115 -7.80 -1.83 17.62
C TRP A 115 -6.66 -2.79 18.02
N LEU A 116 -6.47 -3.90 17.30
CA LEU A 116 -5.41 -4.88 17.57
C LEU A 116 -4.00 -4.31 17.39
N ASP A 117 -3.80 -3.35 16.49
CA ASP A 117 -2.53 -2.65 16.30
C ASP A 117 -2.02 -1.99 17.59
N THR A 118 -2.94 -1.61 18.49
CA THR A 118 -2.58 -1.02 19.79
C THR A 118 -2.16 -2.03 20.85
N VAL A 119 -2.39 -3.34 20.64
CA VAL A 119 -2.26 -4.38 21.68
C VAL A 119 -1.22 -5.46 21.33
N LEU A 120 -0.98 -5.74 20.05
CA LEU A 120 -0.17 -6.88 19.61
C LEU A 120 1.23 -6.49 19.11
N PRO A 121 2.26 -7.33 19.32
CA PRO A 121 3.59 -7.12 18.76
C PRO A 121 3.58 -7.34 17.24
N LEU A 122 3.64 -6.22 16.52
CA LEU A 122 3.57 -6.13 15.05
C LEU A 122 4.55 -7.01 14.25
N PRO A 123 5.85 -7.13 14.62
CA PRO A 123 6.84 -7.77 13.75
C PRO A 123 6.55 -9.24 13.45
N VAL A 124 6.08 -10.00 14.44
CA VAL A 124 5.79 -11.43 14.28
C VAL A 124 4.64 -11.66 13.30
N LEU A 125 3.58 -10.85 13.40
CA LEU A 125 2.41 -10.95 12.53
C LEU A 125 2.74 -10.57 11.08
N LEU A 126 3.60 -9.56 10.87
CA LEU A 126 4.07 -9.18 9.53
C LEU A 126 4.89 -10.28 8.87
N ARG A 127 5.74 -10.98 9.63
CA ARG A 127 6.51 -12.12 9.12
C ARG A 127 5.60 -13.29 8.71
N ILE A 128 4.63 -13.64 9.55
CA ILE A 128 3.65 -14.70 9.24
C ILE A 128 2.87 -14.31 7.98
N TYR A 129 2.40 -13.07 7.91
CA TYR A 129 1.68 -12.54 6.76
C TYR A 129 2.54 -12.58 5.48
N GLY A 130 3.79 -12.09 5.54
CA GLY A 130 4.73 -12.12 4.44
C GLY A 130 4.99 -13.56 3.95
N ALA A 131 5.19 -14.52 4.88
CA ALA A 131 5.40 -15.93 4.55
C ALA A 131 4.20 -16.53 3.81
N ILE A 132 2.97 -16.27 4.27
CA ILE A 132 1.74 -16.73 3.61
C ILE A 132 1.64 -16.19 2.19
N ILE A 133 1.92 -14.89 1.99
CA ILE A 133 1.86 -14.26 0.67
C ILE A 133 2.91 -14.81 -0.28
N VAL A 134 4.15 -15.00 0.20
CA VAL A 134 5.24 -15.63 -0.57
C VAL A 134 4.82 -17.04 -1.01
N PHE A 135 4.32 -17.85 -0.08
CA PHE A 135 3.85 -19.21 -0.39
C PHE A 135 2.75 -19.22 -1.47
N ILE A 136 1.76 -18.31 -1.35
CA ILE A 136 0.67 -18.21 -2.32
C ILE A 136 1.18 -17.68 -3.68
N GLY A 137 2.08 -16.70 -3.66
CA GLY A 137 2.70 -16.16 -4.87
C GLY A 137 3.47 -17.24 -5.65
N ILE A 138 4.34 -17.99 -4.98
CA ILE A 138 5.10 -19.11 -5.56
C ILE A 138 4.14 -20.16 -6.12
N ARG A 139 3.18 -20.63 -5.30
CA ARG A 139 2.21 -21.65 -5.71
C ARG A 139 1.46 -21.26 -6.98
N ASN A 140 0.98 -20.01 -7.07
CA ASN A 140 0.21 -19.56 -8.21
C ASN A 140 1.07 -19.31 -9.47
N LEU A 141 2.35 -18.96 -9.31
CA LEU A 141 3.30 -18.87 -10.42
C LEU A 141 3.66 -20.24 -10.99
N MET A 142 3.76 -21.27 -10.13
CA MET A 142 4.12 -22.64 -10.53
C MET A 142 2.92 -23.44 -11.02
N SER A 143 1.71 -23.11 -10.59
CA SER A 143 0.50 -23.85 -10.96
C SER A 143 -0.01 -23.43 -12.33
N LYS A 144 -0.13 -24.39 -13.24
CA LYS A 144 -0.78 -24.17 -14.56
C LYS A 144 -2.31 -24.10 -14.46
N GLU A 145 -2.90 -24.58 -13.37
CA GLU A 145 -4.35 -24.58 -13.14
C GLU A 145 -4.72 -23.66 -11.96
N GLN A 146 -5.65 -22.76 -12.21
CA GLN A 146 -6.28 -21.97 -11.13
C GLN A 146 -7.24 -22.88 -10.35
N ARG A 147 -6.82 -23.38 -9.18
CA ARG A 147 -7.73 -24.08 -8.29
C ARG A 147 -8.69 -23.08 -7.63
N PHE A 148 -9.98 -23.27 -7.85
CA PHE A 148 -11.02 -22.47 -7.21
C PHE A 148 -11.06 -22.81 -5.71
N LEU A 149 -10.94 -21.77 -4.87
CA LEU A 149 -11.09 -21.90 -3.43
C LEU A 149 -12.58 -21.95 -3.06
N PRO A 150 -12.96 -22.73 -2.04
CA PRO A 150 -14.33 -22.78 -1.56
C PRO A 150 -14.78 -21.41 -1.02
N LYS A 151 -16.08 -21.12 -1.07
CA LYS A 151 -16.65 -19.81 -0.68
C LYS A 151 -16.31 -19.41 0.75
N TRP A 152 -16.27 -20.34 1.69
CA TRP A 152 -15.93 -20.08 3.09
C TRP A 152 -14.48 -19.59 3.26
N LEU A 153 -13.53 -20.19 2.51
CA LEU A 153 -12.13 -19.78 2.53
C LEU A 153 -11.95 -18.38 1.92
N LEU A 154 -12.71 -18.07 0.85
CA LEU A 154 -12.72 -16.72 0.28
C LEU A 154 -13.26 -15.67 1.26
N ALA A 155 -14.24 -16.02 2.10
CA ALA A 155 -14.74 -15.14 3.16
C ALA A 155 -13.67 -14.89 4.24
N ILE A 156 -12.95 -15.94 4.66
CA ILE A 156 -11.81 -15.80 5.58
C ILE A 156 -10.71 -14.92 4.99
N ILE A 157 -10.39 -15.08 3.70
CA ILE A 157 -9.39 -14.24 3.02
C ILE A 157 -9.80 -12.76 3.02
N VAL A 158 -11.07 -12.44 2.78
CA VAL A 158 -11.57 -11.05 2.85
C VAL A 158 -11.52 -10.51 4.27
N ALA A 159 -11.90 -11.31 5.26
CA ALA A 159 -11.80 -10.95 6.68
C ALA A 159 -10.34 -10.68 7.09
N ALA A 160 -9.43 -11.59 6.73
CA ALA A 160 -7.99 -11.43 6.96
C ALA A 160 -7.42 -10.20 6.23
N ALA A 161 -7.87 -9.92 4.99
CA ALA A 161 -7.50 -8.72 4.25
C ALA A 161 -7.92 -7.45 5.01
N GLY A 162 -9.15 -7.44 5.57
CA GLY A 162 -9.64 -6.32 6.40
C GLY A 162 -8.81 -6.14 7.68
N LEU A 163 -8.54 -7.22 8.40
CA LEU A 163 -7.73 -7.20 9.62
C LEU A 163 -6.33 -6.65 9.36
N ILE A 164 -5.63 -7.20 8.36
CA ILE A 164 -4.29 -6.78 7.97
C ILE A 164 -4.29 -5.34 7.42
N GLN A 165 -5.34 -4.94 6.72
CA GLN A 165 -5.49 -3.56 6.29
C GLN A 165 -5.62 -2.62 7.48
N GLY A 166 -6.38 -2.99 8.51
CA GLY A 166 -6.52 -2.21 9.75
C GLY A 166 -5.21 -2.07 10.53
N MET A 167 -4.44 -3.15 10.64
CA MET A 167 -3.18 -3.17 11.38
C MET A 167 -2.01 -2.52 10.61
N PHE A 168 -1.89 -2.74 9.30
CA PHE A 168 -0.67 -2.46 8.56
C PHE A 168 -0.87 -1.63 7.29
N VAL A 169 -2.09 -1.19 6.99
CA VAL A 169 -2.44 -0.52 5.71
C VAL A 169 -1.97 -1.33 4.48
N SER A 170 -1.94 -2.67 4.60
CA SER A 170 -1.29 -3.59 3.66
C SER A 170 -2.15 -4.81 3.28
N GLY A 171 -3.46 -4.81 3.54
CA GLY A 171 -4.35 -5.95 3.26
C GLY A 171 -4.52 -6.33 1.79
N GLY A 172 -3.92 -5.56 0.88
CA GLY A 172 -4.08 -5.69 -0.57
C GLY A 172 -3.71 -7.06 -1.13
N ALA A 173 -2.67 -7.68 -0.61
CA ALA A 173 -2.20 -8.96 -1.15
C ALA A 173 -3.19 -10.11 -0.90
N PHE A 174 -3.84 -10.18 0.26
CA PHE A 174 -4.92 -11.15 0.50
C PHE A 174 -6.12 -10.88 -0.40
N LEU A 175 -6.49 -9.62 -0.56
CA LEU A 175 -7.63 -9.25 -1.39
C LEU A 175 -7.42 -9.59 -2.85
N VAL A 176 -6.19 -9.49 -3.36
CA VAL A 176 -5.83 -9.92 -4.72
C VAL A 176 -6.13 -11.42 -4.92
N ILE A 177 -5.91 -12.27 -3.93
CA ILE A 177 -6.21 -13.70 -4.01
C ILE A 177 -7.71 -13.93 -4.23
N TYR A 178 -8.55 -13.20 -3.49
CA TYR A 178 -10.00 -13.20 -3.70
C TYR A 178 -10.37 -12.66 -5.08
N ALA A 179 -9.83 -11.50 -5.44
CA ALA A 179 -10.18 -10.78 -6.65
C ALA A 179 -9.85 -11.56 -7.93
N VAL A 180 -8.69 -12.22 -7.99
CA VAL A 180 -8.29 -13.09 -9.12
C VAL A 180 -9.30 -14.23 -9.34
N GLN A 181 -9.89 -14.77 -8.29
CA GLN A 181 -10.87 -15.86 -8.41
C GLN A 181 -12.27 -15.40 -8.80
N LYS A 182 -12.63 -14.15 -8.48
CA LYS A 182 -13.96 -13.60 -8.75
C LYS A 182 -14.03 -12.78 -10.04
N MET A 183 -12.93 -12.20 -10.45
CA MET A 183 -12.86 -11.30 -11.60
C MET A 183 -11.80 -11.82 -12.58
N LYS A 184 -12.27 -12.46 -13.65
CA LYS A 184 -11.41 -13.04 -14.70
C LYS A 184 -10.87 -11.99 -15.67
N ASP A 185 -11.62 -10.91 -15.91
CA ASP A 185 -11.20 -9.81 -16.76
C ASP A 185 -10.30 -8.82 -16.01
N LYS A 186 -9.15 -8.49 -16.60
CA LYS A 186 -8.16 -7.59 -16.00
C LYS A 186 -8.66 -6.16 -15.80
N GLN A 187 -9.59 -5.68 -16.65
CA GLN A 187 -10.15 -4.33 -16.51
C GLN A 187 -11.13 -4.30 -15.35
N GLN A 188 -11.99 -5.33 -15.25
CA GLN A 188 -12.92 -5.47 -14.12
C GLN A 188 -12.16 -5.61 -12.80
N PHE A 189 -11.12 -6.46 -12.75
CA PHE A 189 -10.25 -6.64 -11.58
C PHE A 189 -9.66 -5.31 -11.13
N ARG A 190 -8.99 -4.58 -12.04
CA ARG A 190 -8.32 -3.32 -11.75
C ARG A 190 -9.30 -2.24 -11.32
N ALA A 191 -10.40 -2.05 -12.07
CA ALA A 191 -11.39 -1.02 -11.77
C ALA A 191 -12.06 -1.24 -10.41
N THR A 192 -12.41 -2.49 -10.09
CA THR A 192 -13.08 -2.84 -8.82
C THR A 192 -12.13 -2.69 -7.63
N LEU A 193 -10.88 -3.13 -7.75
CA LEU A 193 -9.87 -2.92 -6.70
C LEU A 193 -9.55 -1.44 -6.53
N SER A 194 -9.42 -0.68 -7.61
CA SER A 194 -9.19 0.77 -7.48
C SER A 194 -10.34 1.48 -6.78
N ALA A 195 -11.59 1.12 -7.06
CA ALA A 195 -12.75 1.67 -6.36
C ALA A 195 -12.72 1.32 -4.86
N LEU A 196 -12.38 0.08 -4.51
CA LEU A 196 -12.22 -0.33 -3.11
C LEU A 196 -11.12 0.47 -2.41
N TRP A 197 -9.95 0.59 -3.05
CA TRP A 197 -8.84 1.35 -2.45
C TRP A 197 -9.15 2.83 -2.33
N ALA A 198 -9.91 3.42 -3.25
CA ALA A 198 -10.37 4.79 -3.12
C ALA A 198 -11.21 4.96 -1.85
N ILE A 199 -12.15 4.04 -1.60
CA ILE A 199 -12.99 4.08 -0.38
C ILE A 199 -12.14 3.93 0.88
N LEU A 200 -11.28 2.92 0.94
CA LEU A 200 -10.47 2.65 2.14
C LEU A 200 -9.44 3.75 2.40
N ASN A 201 -8.74 4.23 1.36
CA ASN A 201 -7.78 5.33 1.51
C ASN A 201 -8.46 6.63 1.91
N PHE A 202 -9.69 6.90 1.45
CA PHE A 202 -10.48 8.03 1.93
C PHE A 202 -10.75 7.94 3.44
N LEU A 203 -11.18 6.78 3.93
CA LEU A 203 -11.43 6.57 5.36
C LEU A 203 -10.15 6.78 6.20
N TYR A 204 -9.01 6.27 5.73
CA TYR A 204 -7.72 6.48 6.40
C TYR A 204 -7.25 7.94 6.33
N ALA A 205 -7.42 8.62 5.19
CA ALA A 205 -7.08 10.02 5.05
C ALA A 205 -7.96 10.89 5.99
N LEU A 206 -9.25 10.57 6.11
CA LEU A 206 -10.16 11.22 7.04
C LEU A 206 -9.71 11.02 8.50
N LEU A 207 -9.35 9.79 8.87
CA LEU A 207 -8.82 9.48 10.20
C LEU A 207 -7.53 10.26 10.48
N ALA A 208 -6.57 10.26 9.55
CA ALA A 208 -5.33 11.02 9.67
C ALA A 208 -5.57 12.54 9.77
N PHE A 209 -6.59 13.05 9.09
CA PHE A 209 -7.00 14.45 9.19
C PHE A 209 -7.52 14.78 10.60
N THR A 210 -8.41 13.95 11.16
CA THR A 210 -8.94 14.15 12.51
C THR A 210 -7.87 14.03 13.60
N GLN A 211 -6.80 13.26 13.34
CA GLN A 211 -5.63 13.12 14.23
C GLN A 211 -4.59 14.25 14.07
N GLY A 212 -4.82 15.22 13.18
CA GLY A 212 -3.92 16.35 12.97
C GLY A 212 -2.63 16.02 12.19
N HIS A 213 -2.58 14.88 11.49
CA HIS A 213 -1.41 14.49 10.70
C HIS A 213 -1.27 15.26 9.37
N PHE A 214 -2.27 16.05 8.96
CA PHE A 214 -2.20 16.92 7.77
C PHE A 214 -1.53 18.25 8.11
N THR A 215 -0.23 18.20 8.38
CA THR A 215 0.62 19.39 8.53
C THR A 215 0.81 20.12 7.20
N GLY A 216 1.33 21.37 7.24
CA GLY A 216 1.64 22.13 6.03
C GLY A 216 2.58 21.38 5.06
N ASP A 217 3.57 20.67 5.60
CA ASP A 217 4.51 19.86 4.80
C ASP A 217 3.82 18.67 4.12
N VAL A 218 2.88 18.01 4.81
CA VAL A 218 2.07 16.92 4.23
C VAL A 218 1.21 17.44 3.11
N VAL A 219 0.51 18.57 3.31
CA VAL A 219 -0.34 19.18 2.27
C VAL A 219 0.48 19.59 1.04
N LEU A 220 1.65 20.21 1.26
CA LEU A 220 2.57 20.57 0.18
C LEU A 220 3.04 19.33 -0.59
N THR A 221 3.43 18.26 0.12
CA THR A 221 3.88 17.01 -0.50
C THR A 221 2.77 16.36 -1.32
N VAL A 222 1.54 16.30 -0.81
CA VAL A 222 0.37 15.85 -1.56
C VAL A 222 0.19 16.67 -2.83
N GLY A 223 0.27 18.01 -2.74
CA GLY A 223 0.17 18.90 -3.89
C GLY A 223 1.20 18.61 -4.98
N ILE A 224 2.46 18.35 -4.58
CA ILE A 224 3.55 18.00 -5.52
C ILE A 224 3.32 16.59 -6.12
N CYS A 225 2.78 15.65 -5.36
CA CYS A 225 2.53 14.28 -5.82
C CYS A 225 1.34 14.16 -6.78
N ILE A 226 0.37 15.09 -6.77
CA ILE A 226 -0.79 15.04 -7.66
C ILE A 226 -0.40 14.97 -9.15
N PRO A 227 0.40 15.88 -9.71
CA PRO A 227 0.80 15.81 -11.12
C PRO A 227 1.58 14.52 -11.43
N ILE A 228 2.41 14.05 -10.51
CA ILE A 228 3.16 12.80 -10.65
C ILE A 228 2.18 11.61 -10.74
N ALA A 229 1.16 11.57 -9.88
CA ALA A 229 0.15 10.53 -9.90
C ALA A 229 -0.70 10.55 -11.18
N ILE A 230 -1.01 11.73 -11.71
CA ILE A 230 -1.74 11.86 -12.99
C ILE A 230 -0.93 11.23 -14.12
N VAL A 231 0.36 11.58 -14.24
CA VAL A 231 1.25 11.03 -15.26
C VAL A 231 1.42 9.52 -15.08
N ALA A 232 1.64 9.05 -13.84
CA ALA A 232 1.73 7.64 -13.51
C ALA A 232 0.46 6.86 -13.89
N ASN A 233 -0.72 7.42 -13.61
CA ASN A 233 -2.01 6.83 -13.98
C ASN A 233 -2.21 6.75 -15.49
N ILE A 234 -1.86 7.79 -16.24
CA ILE A 234 -1.95 7.80 -17.70
C ILE A 234 -1.01 6.73 -18.28
N LEU A 235 0.24 6.72 -17.85
CA LEU A 235 1.23 5.73 -18.29
C LEU A 235 0.78 4.30 -17.94
N GLY A 236 0.33 4.07 -16.70
CA GLY A 236 -0.16 2.77 -16.26
C GLY A 236 -1.37 2.28 -17.07
N GLN A 237 -2.29 3.16 -17.47
CA GLN A 237 -3.41 2.80 -18.33
C GLN A 237 -2.95 2.41 -19.76
N VAL A 238 -1.97 3.12 -20.32
CA VAL A 238 -1.39 2.79 -21.65
C VAL A 238 -0.72 1.41 -21.59
N ILE A 239 0.11 1.16 -20.56
CA ILE A 239 0.77 -0.12 -20.35
C ILE A 239 -0.26 -1.25 -20.19
N GLN A 240 -1.27 -1.05 -19.32
CA GLN A 240 -2.30 -2.05 -19.04
C GLN A 240 -3.09 -2.47 -20.28
N LYS A 241 -3.38 -1.53 -21.20
CA LYS A 241 -4.07 -1.85 -22.45
C LYS A 241 -3.24 -2.78 -23.35
N ARG A 242 -1.91 -2.69 -23.30
CA ARG A 242 -0.97 -3.47 -24.13
C ARG A 242 -0.62 -4.84 -23.55
N ILE A 243 -0.85 -5.06 -22.26
CA ILE A 243 -0.53 -6.33 -21.57
C ILE A 243 -1.67 -7.32 -21.81
N SER A 244 -1.36 -8.57 -22.22
CA SER A 244 -2.35 -9.64 -22.32
C SER A 244 -2.86 -10.06 -20.94
N GLN A 245 -4.03 -10.73 -20.88
CA GLN A 245 -4.60 -11.25 -19.63
C GLN A 245 -3.62 -12.18 -18.88
N GLU A 246 -2.93 -13.05 -19.62
CA GLU A 246 -1.96 -14.00 -19.06
C GLU A 246 -0.77 -13.26 -18.43
N LYS A 247 -0.18 -12.29 -19.16
CA LYS A 247 0.93 -11.46 -18.63
C LYS A 247 0.50 -10.63 -17.44
N PHE A 248 -0.74 -10.13 -17.43
CA PHE A 248 -1.31 -9.41 -16.29
C PHE A 248 -1.38 -10.28 -15.02
N LEU A 249 -1.86 -11.52 -15.14
CA LEU A 249 -1.90 -12.45 -14.01
C LEU A 249 -0.50 -12.83 -13.52
N LYS A 250 0.43 -13.11 -14.43
CA LYS A 250 1.84 -13.36 -14.05
C LYS A 250 2.44 -12.17 -13.31
N LEU A 251 2.25 -10.95 -13.83
CA LEU A 251 2.70 -9.72 -13.16
C LEU A 251 2.10 -9.59 -11.76
N THR A 252 0.79 -9.84 -11.63
CA THR A 252 0.09 -9.79 -10.33
C THR A 252 0.71 -10.75 -9.31
N TYR A 253 1.02 -12.00 -9.71
CA TYR A 253 1.64 -12.97 -8.80
C TYR A 253 3.10 -12.66 -8.48
N VAL A 254 3.88 -12.13 -9.44
CA VAL A 254 5.25 -11.66 -9.19
C VAL A 254 5.22 -10.50 -8.19
N LEU A 255 4.30 -9.56 -8.34
CA LEU A 255 4.16 -8.44 -7.39
C LEU A 255 3.73 -8.92 -6.00
N LEU A 256 2.83 -9.92 -5.91
CA LEU A 256 2.49 -10.56 -4.63
C LEU A 256 3.73 -11.14 -3.97
N LEU A 257 4.55 -11.87 -4.72
CA LEU A 257 5.81 -12.45 -4.22
C LEU A 257 6.75 -11.36 -3.71
N LEU A 258 6.97 -10.29 -4.48
CA LEU A 258 7.81 -9.17 -4.09
C LEU A 258 7.29 -8.48 -2.81
N VAL A 259 5.98 -8.24 -2.72
CA VAL A 259 5.35 -7.67 -1.53
C VAL A 259 5.58 -8.56 -0.31
N GLY A 260 5.37 -9.87 -0.44
CA GLY A 260 5.61 -10.83 0.65
C GLY A 260 7.07 -10.85 1.10
N LEU A 261 8.03 -10.81 0.16
CA LEU A 261 9.45 -10.74 0.46
C LEU A 261 9.83 -9.43 1.16
N VAL A 262 9.31 -8.28 0.68
CA VAL A 262 9.53 -6.98 1.35
C VAL A 262 9.03 -7.05 2.79
N LEU A 263 7.83 -7.58 3.02
CA LEU A 263 7.29 -7.72 4.38
C LEU A 263 8.15 -8.62 5.28
N LEU A 264 8.71 -9.72 4.76
CA LEU A 264 9.60 -10.61 5.51
C LEU A 264 10.93 -9.95 5.90
N ILE A 265 11.46 -9.08 5.02
CA ILE A 265 12.78 -8.45 5.23
C ILE A 265 12.65 -7.21 6.12
N THR A 266 11.54 -6.49 6.03
CA THR A 266 11.36 -5.21 6.74
C THR A 266 10.70 -5.35 8.13
N SER A 267 10.26 -6.55 8.48
CA SER A 267 9.65 -6.89 9.78
C SER A 267 10.63 -7.67 10.65
#